data_7df326126b68353d526194a4de1a0e87
#
_entry.id   7df326126b68353d526194a4de1a0e87
#
_cell.length_a   1.000
_cell.length_b   1.000
_cell.length_c   1.000
_cell.angle_alpha   90.00
_cell.angle_beta   90.00
_cell.angle_gamma   90.00
#
_symmetry.space_group_name_H-M   'P 1'
#
loop_
_entity.id
_entity.type
_entity.pdbx_description
1 polymer ?
#
loop_
_entity_poly.entity_id
_entity_poly.type
_entity_poly.pdbx_seq_one_letter_code
_entity_poly.pdbx_strand_id
1 'polypeptide(L)'
;MEYVKLGRSDLVSSVVALGGGGPSRLGLSTGSTRGEAIALIRRAFDLGITMFDSKGIIGGADEIIGEALRPVRQQVLISTKVNLAPAPGLVSRYRMLHRVAARTAETLGLVADAAAVRSHVERTLRALASDRLEVLHLHAVVPGQYAKAVERALPVLQRLKADGLIRAIGITESFTRDPGHAMLTRALDEDFPDVVMTGFNMLNRSARSSVLPAAANRGVGVMGMFAVRQGLRSEADLVRALHRGPGALPVDEAAQRTAAFMRLLRDWGVPSLSHAAYRYCRHERGIDVILVGTGNPTHLEQNVAAALAGPLPEPVLRAVEALT
;
A
#
# COMPACT_ATOMS: atom_id res chain seq x y z
N MET A 1 11.51 1.94 -16.72
CA MET A 1 11.19 1.51 -15.34
C MET A 1 12.49 1.18 -14.62
N GLU A 2 12.64 1.59 -13.38
CA GLU A 2 13.74 1.19 -12.51
C GLU A 2 13.33 -0.02 -11.68
N TYR A 3 14.32 -0.82 -11.28
CA TYR A 3 14.10 -2.03 -10.48
C TYR A 3 15.00 -2.02 -9.25
N VAL A 4 14.49 -2.51 -8.13
CA VAL A 4 15.17 -2.50 -6.84
C VAL A 4 15.02 -3.86 -6.16
N LYS A 5 16.06 -4.26 -5.43
CA LYS A 5 15.97 -5.41 -4.53
C LYS A 5 15.13 -5.03 -3.31
N LEU A 6 14.13 -5.83 -2.99
CA LEU A 6 13.22 -5.55 -1.88
C LEU A 6 13.84 -6.04 -0.55
N GLY A 7 14.58 -5.14 0.08
CA GLY A 7 15.32 -5.41 1.30
C GLY A 7 16.29 -6.59 1.19
N ARG A 8 16.33 -7.44 2.23
CA ARG A 8 17.16 -8.65 2.30
C ARG A 8 16.58 -9.84 1.53
N SER A 9 15.35 -9.71 1.02
CA SER A 9 14.74 -10.76 0.21
C SER A 9 15.45 -10.92 -1.13
N ASP A 10 15.21 -12.03 -1.84
CA ASP A 10 15.72 -12.28 -3.19
C ASP A 10 14.79 -11.69 -4.28
N LEU A 11 13.79 -10.90 -3.88
CA LEU A 11 12.82 -10.30 -4.78
C LEU A 11 13.36 -9.02 -5.40
N VAL A 12 13.34 -8.94 -6.72
CA VAL A 12 13.65 -7.71 -7.48
C VAL A 12 12.35 -7.17 -8.06
N SER A 13 11.94 -6.00 -7.62
CA SER A 13 10.68 -5.35 -7.98
C SER A 13 10.91 -4.09 -8.80
N SER A 14 9.95 -3.74 -9.67
CA SER A 14 9.85 -2.36 -10.13
C SER A 14 9.65 -1.42 -8.94
N VAL A 15 10.24 -0.21 -9.00
CA VAL A 15 10.12 0.81 -7.94
C VAL A 15 8.69 1.35 -7.78
N VAL A 16 7.81 0.98 -8.71
CA VAL A 16 6.36 1.27 -8.68
C VAL A 16 5.60 -0.05 -8.66
N ALA A 17 4.62 -0.16 -7.77
CA ALA A 17 3.68 -1.28 -7.73
C ALA A 17 2.26 -0.80 -8.05
N LEU A 18 1.48 -1.61 -8.80
CA LEU A 18 0.05 -1.34 -8.99
C LEU A 18 -0.75 -1.92 -7.83
N GLY A 19 -1.43 -1.03 -7.06
CA GLY A 19 -2.30 -1.40 -5.96
C GLY A 19 -3.75 -1.62 -6.40
N GLY A 20 -4.25 -2.85 -6.25
CA GLY A 20 -5.65 -3.21 -6.52
C GLY A 20 -6.60 -2.99 -5.32
N GLY A 21 -6.06 -2.70 -4.13
CA GLY A 21 -6.84 -2.59 -2.89
C GLY A 21 -7.39 -1.21 -2.56
N GLY A 22 -7.10 -0.19 -3.35
CA GLY A 22 -7.51 1.19 -3.13
C GLY A 22 -9.02 1.43 -3.34
N PRO A 23 -9.50 2.67 -3.13
CA PRO A 23 -10.93 3.00 -3.26
C PRO A 23 -11.51 2.71 -4.65
N SER A 24 -10.74 2.91 -5.72
CA SER A 24 -11.17 2.66 -7.09
C SER A 24 -11.30 1.17 -7.43
N ARG A 25 -10.58 0.28 -6.70
CA ARG A 25 -10.54 -1.16 -7.00
C ARG A 25 -10.26 -1.44 -8.48
N LEU A 26 -9.21 -0.85 -9.02
CA LEU A 26 -8.89 -0.96 -10.45
C LEU A 26 -10.00 -0.42 -11.36
N GLY A 27 -10.79 0.55 -10.89
CA GLY A 27 -11.91 1.13 -11.62
C GLY A 27 -13.28 0.49 -11.32
N LEU A 28 -13.33 -0.73 -10.78
CA LEU A 28 -14.57 -1.45 -10.51
C LEU A 28 -15.53 -0.74 -9.54
N SER A 29 -15.02 0.11 -8.65
CA SER A 29 -15.84 0.92 -7.75
C SER A 29 -16.31 2.23 -8.37
N THR A 30 -15.83 2.58 -9.55
CA THR A 30 -16.15 3.81 -10.29
C THR A 30 -16.78 3.54 -11.65
N GLY A 31 -17.27 2.32 -11.88
CA GLY A 31 -18.04 1.95 -13.05
C GLY A 31 -17.27 1.22 -14.15
N SER A 32 -15.97 0.97 -13.99
CA SER A 32 -15.23 0.17 -14.97
C SER A 32 -15.70 -1.27 -14.99
N THR A 33 -15.70 -1.85 -16.18
CA THR A 33 -15.96 -3.26 -16.42
C THR A 33 -14.77 -4.13 -15.99
N ARG A 34 -15.01 -5.44 -15.84
CA ARG A 34 -13.94 -6.42 -15.62
C ARG A 34 -12.87 -6.38 -16.72
N GLY A 35 -13.28 -6.25 -17.99
CA GLY A 35 -12.37 -6.17 -19.13
C GLY A 35 -11.46 -4.95 -19.08
N GLU A 36 -11.99 -3.79 -18.71
CA GLU A 36 -11.21 -2.57 -18.53
C GLU A 36 -10.22 -2.68 -17.37
N ALA A 37 -10.60 -3.32 -16.27
CA ALA A 37 -9.69 -3.58 -15.16
C ALA A 37 -8.54 -4.52 -15.57
N ILE A 38 -8.82 -5.57 -16.37
CA ILE A 38 -7.81 -6.46 -16.95
C ILE A 38 -6.87 -5.69 -17.88
N ALA A 39 -7.42 -4.84 -18.76
CA ALA A 39 -6.64 -4.00 -19.68
C ALA A 39 -5.73 -3.04 -18.90
N LEU A 40 -6.22 -2.44 -17.82
CA LEU A 40 -5.43 -1.56 -16.94
C LEU A 40 -4.24 -2.31 -16.31
N ILE A 41 -4.43 -3.54 -15.83
CA ILE A 41 -3.35 -4.35 -15.25
C ILE A 41 -2.31 -4.70 -16.31
N ARG A 42 -2.74 -5.12 -17.50
CA ARG A 42 -1.84 -5.39 -18.63
C ARG A 42 -1.07 -4.16 -19.05
N ARG A 43 -1.75 -3.02 -19.13
CA ARG A 43 -1.08 -1.74 -19.41
C ARG A 43 -0.02 -1.38 -18.36
N ALA A 44 -0.29 -1.66 -17.08
CA ALA A 44 0.71 -1.48 -16.02
C ALA A 44 1.95 -2.35 -16.25
N PHE A 45 1.75 -3.62 -16.64
CA PHE A 45 2.86 -4.50 -17.02
C PHE A 45 3.64 -3.97 -18.23
N ASP A 46 2.97 -3.50 -19.28
CA ASP A 46 3.60 -2.91 -20.46
C ASP A 46 4.43 -1.65 -20.13
N LEU A 47 4.05 -0.91 -19.08
CA LEU A 47 4.82 0.22 -18.55
C LEU A 47 6.03 -0.23 -17.69
N GLY A 48 6.24 -1.54 -17.55
CA GLY A 48 7.35 -2.15 -16.81
C GLY A 48 7.09 -2.37 -15.32
N ILE A 49 5.84 -2.23 -14.84
CA ILE A 49 5.48 -2.59 -13.48
C ILE A 49 5.52 -4.12 -13.34
N THR A 50 6.32 -4.60 -12.41
CA THR A 50 6.43 -6.04 -12.10
C THR A 50 5.80 -6.42 -10.76
N MET A 51 5.52 -5.47 -9.88
CA MET A 51 4.86 -5.71 -8.60
C MET A 51 3.37 -5.33 -8.65
N PHE A 52 2.51 -6.30 -8.35
CA PHE A 52 1.05 -6.12 -8.28
C PHE A 52 0.56 -6.44 -6.88
N ASP A 53 -0.04 -5.44 -6.22
CA ASP A 53 -0.50 -5.56 -4.84
C ASP A 53 -2.02 -5.72 -4.76
N SER A 54 -2.46 -6.81 -4.19
CA SER A 54 -3.87 -7.12 -3.96
C SER A 54 -4.28 -6.87 -2.50
N LYS A 55 -5.57 -6.79 -2.26
CA LYS A 55 -6.15 -6.70 -0.91
C LYS A 55 -6.58 -8.06 -0.36
N GLY A 56 -6.28 -9.14 -1.04
CA GLY A 56 -6.82 -10.47 -0.74
C GLY A 56 -8.19 -10.69 -1.40
N ILE A 57 -8.83 -11.80 -1.09
CA ILE A 57 -10.06 -12.30 -1.75
C ILE A 57 -11.25 -11.32 -1.69
N ILE A 58 -11.16 -10.29 -0.87
CA ILE A 58 -12.25 -9.33 -0.69
C ILE A 58 -12.41 -8.45 -1.94
N GLY A 59 -13.44 -8.74 -2.74
CA GLY A 59 -13.86 -7.89 -3.84
C GLY A 59 -13.42 -8.31 -5.23
N GLY A 60 -12.96 -9.54 -5.44
CA GLY A 60 -12.67 -10.10 -6.77
C GLY A 60 -11.40 -9.56 -7.45
N ALA A 61 -10.60 -8.76 -6.76
CA ALA A 61 -9.38 -8.21 -7.34
C ALA A 61 -8.34 -9.29 -7.64
N ASP A 62 -8.24 -10.33 -6.79
CA ASP A 62 -7.31 -11.44 -6.98
C ASP A 62 -7.59 -12.20 -8.28
N GLU A 63 -8.86 -12.48 -8.57
CA GLU A 63 -9.26 -13.20 -9.80
C GLU A 63 -8.92 -12.37 -11.05
N ILE A 64 -9.16 -11.06 -11.00
CA ILE A 64 -8.86 -10.15 -12.11
C ILE A 64 -7.35 -10.02 -12.33
N ILE A 65 -6.57 -9.91 -11.25
CA ILE A 65 -5.11 -9.87 -11.30
C ILE A 65 -4.58 -11.20 -11.86
N GLY A 66 -5.09 -12.33 -11.37
CA GLY A 66 -4.69 -13.66 -11.86
C GLY A 66 -4.99 -13.85 -13.33
N GLU A 67 -6.18 -13.46 -13.80
CA GLU A 67 -6.56 -13.54 -15.22
C GLU A 67 -5.70 -12.63 -16.10
N ALA A 68 -5.49 -11.39 -15.66
CA ALA A 68 -4.72 -10.41 -16.43
C ALA A 68 -3.25 -10.83 -16.60
N LEU A 69 -2.64 -11.36 -15.54
CA LEU A 69 -1.22 -11.67 -15.47
C LEU A 69 -0.87 -13.13 -15.79
N ARG A 70 -1.85 -14.00 -16.05
CA ARG A 70 -1.59 -15.40 -16.38
C ARG A 70 -0.53 -15.61 -17.46
N PRO A 71 -0.51 -14.87 -18.59
CA PRO A 71 0.50 -15.04 -19.63
C PRO A 71 1.91 -14.69 -19.19
N VAL A 72 2.05 -13.83 -18.18
CA VAL A 72 3.33 -13.28 -17.73
C VAL A 72 3.62 -13.58 -16.25
N ARG A 73 2.92 -14.57 -15.66
CA ARG A 73 2.98 -14.86 -14.21
C ARG A 73 4.40 -15.00 -13.67
N GLN A 74 5.31 -15.59 -14.44
CA GLN A 74 6.70 -15.80 -14.03
C GLN A 74 7.57 -14.54 -14.08
N GLN A 75 7.08 -13.47 -14.70
CA GLN A 75 7.77 -12.19 -14.85
C GLN A 75 7.32 -11.16 -13.82
N VAL A 76 6.34 -11.49 -12.98
CA VAL A 76 5.73 -10.57 -12.03
C VAL A 76 5.79 -11.08 -10.60
N LEU A 77 5.72 -10.15 -9.66
CA LEU A 77 5.64 -10.38 -8.24
C LEU A 77 4.23 -10.03 -7.76
N ILE A 78 3.60 -10.94 -7.04
CA ILE A 78 2.29 -10.70 -6.44
C ILE A 78 2.48 -10.51 -4.94
N SER A 79 2.09 -9.32 -4.48
CA SER A 79 1.94 -8.96 -3.08
C SER A 79 0.46 -9.04 -2.70
N THR A 80 0.15 -9.76 -1.63
CA THR A 80 -1.23 -9.83 -1.14
C THR A 80 -1.28 -9.92 0.38
N LYS A 81 -2.47 -10.04 0.93
CA LYS A 81 -2.69 -9.86 2.35
C LYS A 81 -3.58 -10.95 2.93
N VAL A 82 -3.22 -11.45 4.11
CA VAL A 82 -4.11 -12.28 4.91
C VAL A 82 -4.84 -11.43 5.94
N ASN A 83 -6.16 -11.55 5.94
CA ASN A 83 -6.99 -10.86 6.91
C ASN A 83 -6.98 -11.61 8.24
N LEU A 84 -6.64 -10.93 9.32
CA LEU A 84 -6.57 -11.51 10.65
C LEU A 84 -7.92 -11.57 11.37
N ALA A 85 -8.94 -10.86 10.88
CA ALA A 85 -10.28 -11.00 11.45
C ALA A 85 -10.80 -12.42 11.18
N PRO A 86 -11.38 -13.09 12.20
CA PRO A 86 -12.05 -14.37 11.99
C PRO A 86 -13.07 -14.21 10.86
N ALA A 87 -13.10 -15.15 9.91
CA ALA A 87 -14.10 -15.14 8.86
C ALA A 87 -15.48 -15.23 9.52
N PRO A 88 -16.36 -14.24 9.40
CA PRO A 88 -17.69 -14.36 9.93
C PRO A 88 -18.47 -15.32 9.01
N GLY A 89 -18.74 -16.53 9.44
CA GLY A 89 -19.48 -17.58 8.73
C GLY A 89 -20.54 -17.06 7.74
N LEU A 90 -21.83 -17.23 8.03
CA LEU A 90 -22.95 -16.74 7.19
C LEU A 90 -22.97 -15.21 6.93
N VAL A 91 -22.28 -14.40 7.72
CA VAL A 91 -22.31 -12.92 7.64
C VAL A 91 -21.50 -12.37 6.45
N SER A 92 -20.73 -13.19 5.75
CA SER A 92 -19.88 -12.76 4.63
C SER A 92 -20.65 -12.23 3.40
N ARG A 93 -21.93 -12.53 3.30
CA ARG A 93 -22.79 -12.07 2.18
C ARG A 93 -23.17 -10.58 2.23
N TYR A 94 -23.07 -9.93 3.40
CA TYR A 94 -23.49 -8.53 3.57
C TYR A 94 -22.29 -7.64 3.92
N ARG A 95 -21.83 -6.81 2.96
CA ARG A 95 -20.68 -5.90 3.10
C ARG A 95 -20.71 -5.03 4.37
N MET A 96 -21.89 -4.59 4.78
CA MET A 96 -22.05 -3.73 5.96
C MET A 96 -21.87 -4.52 7.27
N LEU A 97 -22.45 -5.72 7.34
CA LEU A 97 -22.30 -6.65 8.47
C LEU A 97 -20.86 -7.16 8.59
N HIS A 98 -20.18 -7.37 7.46
CA HIS A 98 -18.76 -7.73 7.46
C HIS A 98 -17.88 -6.63 8.08
N ARG A 99 -18.16 -5.36 7.78
CA ARG A 99 -17.42 -4.22 8.39
C ARG A 99 -17.64 -4.12 9.89
N VAL A 100 -18.88 -4.30 10.33
CA VAL A 100 -19.23 -4.28 11.76
C VAL A 100 -18.58 -5.48 12.46
N ALA A 101 -18.72 -6.69 11.94
CA ALA A 101 -18.12 -7.89 12.50
C ALA A 101 -16.59 -7.80 12.54
N ALA A 102 -15.95 -7.28 11.49
CA ALA A 102 -14.50 -7.08 11.47
C ALA A 102 -14.06 -6.06 12.54
N ARG A 103 -14.77 -4.95 12.72
CA ARG A 103 -14.50 -3.96 13.78
C ARG A 103 -14.71 -4.55 15.17
N THR A 104 -15.77 -5.31 15.36
CA THR A 104 -16.06 -5.98 16.64
C THR A 104 -14.99 -7.03 16.96
N ALA A 105 -14.63 -7.86 15.99
CA ALA A 105 -13.54 -8.83 16.14
C ALA A 105 -12.22 -8.14 16.48
N GLU A 106 -11.93 -7.01 15.83
CA GLU A 106 -10.76 -6.19 16.07
C GLU A 106 -10.77 -5.59 17.49
N THR A 107 -11.90 -5.01 17.93
CA THR A 107 -12.09 -4.46 19.28
C THR A 107 -11.94 -5.53 20.35
N LEU A 108 -12.42 -6.74 20.09
CA LEU A 108 -12.31 -7.90 20.99
C LEU A 108 -10.94 -8.61 20.89
N GLY A 109 -10.01 -8.12 20.07
CA GLY A 109 -8.71 -8.75 19.85
C GLY A 109 -8.81 -10.17 19.28
N LEU A 110 -9.89 -10.47 18.55
CA LEU A 110 -10.07 -11.76 17.90
C LEU A 110 -9.18 -11.85 16.64
N VAL A 111 -8.37 -12.88 16.56
CA VAL A 111 -7.46 -13.14 15.46
C VAL A 111 -7.77 -14.53 14.89
N ALA A 112 -7.75 -14.65 13.57
CA ALA A 112 -7.93 -15.92 12.85
C ALA A 112 -6.94 -16.97 13.35
N ASP A 113 -7.39 -18.20 13.44
CA ASP A 113 -6.53 -19.34 13.79
C ASP A 113 -5.67 -19.80 12.61
N ALA A 114 -4.75 -20.70 12.86
CA ALA A 114 -3.82 -21.25 11.89
C ALA A 114 -4.52 -21.86 10.67
N ALA A 115 -5.61 -22.59 10.87
CA ALA A 115 -6.37 -23.25 9.81
C ALA A 115 -7.07 -22.21 8.91
N ALA A 116 -7.62 -21.16 9.51
CA ALA A 116 -8.24 -20.07 8.76
C ALA A 116 -7.22 -19.30 7.91
N VAL A 117 -6.01 -19.05 8.45
CA VAL A 117 -4.90 -18.40 7.69
C VAL A 117 -4.50 -19.27 6.49
N ARG A 118 -4.25 -20.57 6.68
CA ARG A 118 -3.90 -21.49 5.58
C ARG A 118 -5.01 -21.54 4.53
N SER A 119 -6.25 -21.73 4.94
CA SER A 119 -7.41 -21.77 4.03
C SER A 119 -7.56 -20.44 3.26
N HIS A 120 -7.25 -19.31 3.86
CA HIS A 120 -7.23 -18.01 3.16
C HIS A 120 -6.19 -18.00 2.04
N VAL A 121 -4.95 -18.43 2.33
CA VAL A 121 -3.86 -18.48 1.34
C VAL A 121 -4.22 -19.42 0.18
N GLU A 122 -4.73 -20.59 0.46
CA GLU A 122 -5.15 -21.56 -0.58
C GLU A 122 -6.25 -21.00 -1.48
N ARG A 123 -7.22 -20.29 -0.93
CA ARG A 123 -8.25 -19.59 -1.73
C ARG A 123 -7.65 -18.47 -2.57
N THR A 124 -6.72 -17.71 -2.01
CA THR A 124 -6.02 -16.63 -2.71
C THR A 124 -5.21 -17.16 -3.89
N LEU A 125 -4.45 -18.24 -3.69
CA LEU A 125 -3.70 -18.91 -4.75
C LEU A 125 -4.63 -19.40 -5.88
N ARG A 126 -5.77 -20.01 -5.52
CA ARG A 126 -6.77 -20.41 -6.53
C ARG A 126 -7.35 -19.23 -7.29
N ALA A 127 -7.69 -18.13 -6.60
CA ALA A 127 -8.23 -16.92 -7.22
C ALA A 127 -7.23 -16.26 -8.18
N LEU A 128 -5.96 -16.25 -7.80
CA LEU A 128 -4.86 -15.73 -8.62
C LEU A 128 -4.43 -16.70 -9.74
N ALA A 129 -4.95 -17.94 -9.75
CA ALA A 129 -4.46 -19.02 -10.61
C ALA A 129 -2.93 -19.16 -10.55
N SER A 130 -2.38 -19.15 -9.34
CA SER A 130 -0.95 -19.15 -9.06
C SER A 130 -0.58 -20.26 -8.08
N ASP A 131 0.62 -20.79 -8.21
CA ASP A 131 1.21 -21.80 -7.33
C ASP A 131 1.93 -21.19 -6.11
N ARG A 132 2.28 -19.89 -6.18
CA ARG A 132 2.97 -19.18 -5.12
C ARG A 132 2.60 -17.71 -5.06
N LEU A 133 2.92 -17.07 -3.92
CA LEU A 133 2.88 -15.62 -3.72
C LEU A 133 4.30 -15.11 -3.44
N GLU A 134 4.66 -13.98 -3.97
CA GLU A 134 5.97 -13.41 -3.68
C GLU A 134 6.00 -12.74 -2.31
N VAL A 135 4.96 -11.95 -1.96
CA VAL A 135 4.86 -11.36 -0.62
C VAL A 135 3.47 -11.60 -0.03
N LEU A 136 3.41 -12.16 1.17
CA LEU A 136 2.16 -12.28 1.93
C LEU A 136 2.23 -11.46 3.21
N HIS A 137 1.39 -10.44 3.32
CA HIS A 137 1.36 -9.54 4.47
C HIS A 137 0.30 -9.94 5.51
N LEU A 138 0.63 -9.82 6.79
CA LEU A 138 -0.37 -9.65 7.84
C LEU A 138 -1.04 -8.28 7.67
N HIS A 139 -2.37 -8.26 7.47
CA HIS A 139 -3.09 -7.07 6.98
C HIS A 139 -3.53 -6.12 8.08
N ALA A 140 -3.14 -4.85 7.94
CA ALA A 140 -3.67 -3.73 8.73
C ALA A 140 -3.62 -3.97 10.25
N VAL A 141 -2.52 -4.54 10.71
CA VAL A 141 -2.32 -4.84 12.14
C VAL A 141 -2.25 -3.55 12.93
N VAL A 142 -2.87 -3.55 14.11
CA VAL A 142 -2.82 -2.43 15.07
C VAL A 142 -2.05 -2.85 16.34
N PRO A 143 -1.49 -1.90 17.09
CA PRO A 143 -0.66 -2.23 18.25
C PRO A 143 -1.31 -3.19 19.25
N GLY A 144 -2.60 -2.99 19.56
CA GLY A 144 -3.35 -3.84 20.48
C GLY A 144 -3.60 -5.28 20.02
N GLN A 145 -3.48 -5.57 18.74
CA GLN A 145 -3.66 -6.92 18.17
C GLN A 145 -2.33 -7.60 17.84
N TYR A 146 -1.24 -6.85 17.84
CA TYR A 146 0.04 -7.29 17.30
C TYR A 146 0.54 -8.60 17.91
N ALA A 147 0.64 -8.67 19.25
CA ALA A 147 1.17 -9.86 19.93
C ALA A 147 0.39 -11.14 19.56
N LYS A 148 -0.94 -11.06 19.59
CA LYS A 148 -1.81 -12.19 19.25
C LYS A 148 -1.80 -12.53 17.76
N ALA A 149 -1.63 -11.52 16.89
CA ALA A 149 -1.50 -11.71 15.46
C ALA A 149 -0.22 -12.47 15.12
N VAL A 150 0.90 -12.08 15.72
CA VAL A 150 2.20 -12.73 15.53
C VAL A 150 2.16 -14.16 16.12
N GLU A 151 1.72 -14.34 17.35
CA GLU A 151 1.61 -15.66 17.99
C GLU A 151 0.85 -16.67 17.12
N ARG A 152 -0.28 -16.26 16.53
CA ARG A 152 -1.17 -17.20 15.81
C ARG A 152 -0.83 -17.35 14.33
N ALA A 153 -0.42 -16.28 13.67
CA ALA A 153 -0.24 -16.30 12.22
C ALA A 153 1.21 -16.53 11.79
N LEU A 154 2.21 -16.03 12.53
CA LEU A 154 3.60 -16.13 12.11
C LEU A 154 4.09 -17.57 11.94
N PRO A 155 3.81 -18.53 12.82
CA PRO A 155 4.23 -19.93 12.62
C PRO A 155 3.65 -20.54 11.32
N VAL A 156 2.41 -20.16 10.96
CA VAL A 156 1.78 -20.61 9.72
C VAL A 156 2.47 -19.99 8.51
N LEU A 157 2.77 -18.68 8.54
CA LEU A 157 3.47 -18.00 7.44
C LEU A 157 4.87 -18.56 7.26
N GLN A 158 5.59 -18.85 8.34
CA GLN A 158 6.91 -19.49 8.29
C GLN A 158 6.83 -20.88 7.65
N ARG A 159 5.81 -21.66 7.99
CA ARG A 159 5.57 -22.96 7.35
C ARG A 159 5.25 -22.81 5.87
N LEU A 160 4.36 -21.88 5.49
CA LEU A 160 4.04 -21.60 4.09
C LEU A 160 5.26 -21.15 3.29
N LYS A 161 6.18 -20.40 3.93
CA LYS A 161 7.45 -20.00 3.33
C LYS A 161 8.39 -21.20 3.15
N ALA A 162 8.49 -22.07 4.13
CA ALA A 162 9.27 -23.31 4.04
C ALA A 162 8.73 -24.28 2.97
N ASP A 163 7.40 -24.34 2.82
CA ASP A 163 6.71 -25.12 1.80
C ASP A 163 6.77 -24.48 0.38
N GLY A 164 7.39 -23.28 0.23
CA GLY A 164 7.54 -22.58 -1.04
C GLY A 164 6.28 -21.88 -1.56
N LEU A 165 5.19 -21.88 -0.80
CA LEU A 165 3.92 -21.23 -1.18
C LEU A 165 3.97 -19.70 -1.07
N ILE A 166 4.86 -19.16 -0.23
CA ILE A 166 5.18 -17.74 -0.16
C ILE A 166 6.69 -17.55 -0.15
N ARG A 167 7.21 -16.47 -0.75
CA ARG A 167 8.65 -16.18 -0.77
C ARG A 167 9.07 -15.22 0.34
N ALA A 168 8.23 -14.26 0.70
CA ALA A 168 8.51 -13.27 1.74
C ALA A 168 7.31 -13.07 2.66
N ILE A 169 7.58 -12.89 3.95
CA ILE A 169 6.59 -12.55 4.97
C ILE A 169 6.57 -11.05 5.14
N GLY A 170 5.39 -10.44 4.96
CA GLY A 170 5.19 -9.02 5.16
C GLY A 170 4.25 -8.69 6.32
N ILE A 171 4.24 -7.41 6.70
CA ILE A 171 3.25 -6.85 7.61
C ILE A 171 2.85 -5.45 7.17
N THR A 172 1.56 -5.13 7.26
CA THR A 172 1.06 -3.79 6.97
C THR A 172 0.39 -3.19 8.20
N GLU A 173 0.56 -1.91 8.38
CA GLU A 173 -0.09 -1.17 9.44
C GLU A 173 -1.50 -0.72 9.09
N SER A 174 -2.28 -0.37 10.13
CA SER A 174 -3.50 0.42 10.01
C SER A 174 -3.18 1.90 10.22
N PHE A 175 -2.61 2.55 9.20
CA PHE A 175 -2.06 3.92 9.25
C PHE A 175 -2.97 4.97 9.90
N THR A 176 -4.30 4.89 9.72
CA THR A 176 -5.24 5.83 10.33
C THR A 176 -5.45 5.59 11.83
N ARG A 177 -5.08 4.43 12.35
CA ARG A 177 -5.24 4.03 13.75
C ARG A 177 -3.91 3.99 14.50
N ASP A 178 -2.82 3.96 13.76
CA ASP A 178 -1.45 3.98 14.28
C ASP A 178 -0.59 4.91 13.42
N PRO A 179 -0.89 6.21 13.39
CA PRO A 179 -0.17 7.19 12.56
C PRO A 179 1.28 7.43 13.03
N GLY A 180 1.62 6.95 14.21
CA GLY A 180 2.97 6.98 14.77
C GLY A 180 3.77 5.70 14.54
N HIS A 181 3.21 4.70 13.83
CA HIS A 181 3.87 3.47 13.42
C HIS A 181 4.36 2.56 14.57
N ALA A 182 3.74 2.63 15.75
CA ALA A 182 4.16 1.85 16.92
C ALA A 182 4.17 0.34 16.64
N MET A 183 3.18 -0.16 15.87
CA MET A 183 3.11 -1.56 15.48
C MET A 183 4.28 -1.97 14.57
N LEU A 184 4.61 -1.17 13.54
CA LEU A 184 5.71 -1.47 12.62
C LEU A 184 7.06 -1.39 13.31
N THR A 185 7.27 -0.40 14.18
CA THR A 185 8.50 -0.29 14.96
C THR A 185 8.72 -1.55 15.79
N ARG A 186 7.69 -2.02 16.48
CA ARG A 186 7.75 -3.28 17.24
C ARG A 186 8.03 -4.49 16.34
N ALA A 187 7.38 -4.60 15.19
CA ALA A 187 7.59 -5.70 14.25
C ALA A 187 9.03 -5.75 13.73
N LEU A 188 9.60 -4.57 13.47
CA LEU A 188 11.00 -4.44 13.08
C LEU A 188 11.95 -4.84 14.21
N ASP A 189 11.65 -4.50 15.47
CA ASP A 189 12.46 -4.90 16.62
C ASP A 189 12.47 -6.42 16.82
N GLU A 190 11.38 -7.12 16.54
CA GLU A 190 11.29 -8.58 16.60
C GLU A 190 11.88 -9.29 15.36
N ASP A 191 12.32 -8.55 14.35
CA ASP A 191 13.08 -8.96 13.16
C ASP A 191 12.50 -10.15 12.36
N PHE A 192 11.19 -10.30 12.33
CA PHE A 192 10.57 -11.37 11.53
C PHE A 192 10.14 -10.96 10.12
N PRO A 193 9.72 -9.70 9.83
CA PRO A 193 9.24 -9.36 8.51
C PRO A 193 10.40 -9.25 7.50
N ASP A 194 10.19 -9.81 6.32
CA ASP A 194 11.05 -9.55 5.16
C ASP A 194 10.70 -8.22 4.49
N VAL A 195 9.40 -7.82 4.60
CA VAL A 195 8.85 -6.62 3.96
C VAL A 195 7.85 -5.94 4.90
N VAL A 196 7.91 -4.61 4.99
CA VAL A 196 6.89 -3.80 5.66
C VAL A 196 6.17 -2.91 4.65
N MET A 197 4.88 -2.64 4.91
CA MET A 197 4.11 -1.68 4.12
C MET A 197 3.65 -0.55 5.03
N THR A 198 4.19 0.66 4.81
CA THR A 198 3.97 1.83 5.66
C THR A 198 3.31 2.98 4.91
N GLY A 199 2.51 3.77 5.61
CA GLY A 199 1.96 5.02 5.09
C GLY A 199 3.02 6.12 5.10
N PHE A 200 3.19 6.79 3.96
CA PHE A 200 4.08 7.94 3.84
C PHE A 200 3.58 8.90 2.76
N ASN A 201 3.55 10.18 3.05
CA ASN A 201 3.22 11.22 2.08
C ASN A 201 3.66 12.61 2.57
N MET A 202 3.48 13.63 1.73
CA MET A 202 3.87 15.02 2.03
C MET A 202 3.21 15.60 3.30
N LEU A 203 2.05 15.07 3.73
CA LEU A 203 1.30 15.55 4.92
C LEU A 203 1.56 14.70 6.17
N ASN A 204 2.12 13.51 6.04
CA ASN A 204 2.55 12.68 7.16
C ASN A 204 3.86 11.99 6.80
N ARG A 205 4.90 12.39 7.49
CA ARG A 205 6.29 11.96 7.30
C ARG A 205 6.84 11.16 8.48
N SER A 206 5.98 10.76 9.41
CA SER A 206 6.39 10.13 10.69
C SER A 206 7.22 8.85 10.50
N ALA A 207 7.00 8.09 9.41
CA ALA A 207 7.82 6.93 9.11
C ALA A 207 9.31 7.25 8.87
N ARG A 208 9.65 8.51 8.46
CA ARG A 208 11.03 8.94 8.21
C ARG A 208 11.95 8.79 9.42
N SER A 209 11.43 9.04 10.61
CA SER A 209 12.20 8.99 11.87
C SER A 209 12.08 7.67 12.61
N SER A 210 11.14 6.81 12.25
CA SER A 210 10.85 5.56 12.95
C SER A 210 11.05 4.32 12.08
N VAL A 211 10.17 4.10 11.12
CA VAL A 211 10.12 2.87 10.30
C VAL A 211 11.29 2.77 9.34
N LEU A 212 11.59 3.85 8.58
CA LEU A 212 12.56 3.77 7.50
C LEU A 212 13.99 3.48 7.99
N PRO A 213 14.52 4.15 9.05
CA PRO A 213 15.83 3.80 9.59
C PRO A 213 15.87 2.40 10.20
N ALA A 214 14.82 1.98 10.91
CA ALA A 214 14.75 0.66 11.51
C ALA A 214 14.73 -0.45 10.44
N ALA A 215 13.97 -0.26 9.37
CA ALA A 215 13.93 -1.20 8.24
C ALA A 215 15.29 -1.29 7.54
N ALA A 216 15.92 -0.14 7.26
CA ALA A 216 17.24 -0.09 6.61
C ALA A 216 18.31 -0.83 7.43
N ASN A 217 18.34 -0.62 8.75
CA ASN A 217 19.31 -1.27 9.64
C ASN A 217 19.16 -2.81 9.67
N ARG A 218 17.98 -3.34 9.37
CA ARG A 218 17.68 -4.77 9.35
C ARG A 218 17.61 -5.36 7.94
N GLY A 219 17.80 -4.53 6.93
CA GLY A 219 17.66 -4.94 5.54
C GLY A 219 16.22 -5.37 5.18
N VAL A 220 15.20 -4.85 5.87
CA VAL A 220 13.79 -5.14 5.59
C VAL A 220 13.31 -4.26 4.44
N GLY A 221 12.64 -4.86 3.45
CA GLY A 221 12.08 -4.13 2.30
C GLY A 221 10.92 -3.23 2.71
N VAL A 222 10.81 -2.05 2.10
CA VAL A 222 9.77 -1.07 2.42
C VAL A 222 8.90 -0.75 1.22
N MET A 223 7.60 -1.01 1.34
CA MET A 223 6.58 -0.58 0.39
C MET A 223 5.84 0.65 0.95
N GLY A 224 5.94 1.78 0.26
CA GLY A 224 5.25 3.03 0.64
C GLY A 224 3.83 3.05 0.08
N MET A 225 2.84 3.21 0.97
CA MET A 225 1.43 3.37 0.59
C MET A 225 0.94 4.79 0.89
N PHE A 226 -0.14 5.20 0.21
CA PHE A 226 -0.86 6.46 0.47
C PHE A 226 -0.17 7.74 0.01
N ALA A 227 0.69 7.69 -1.01
CA ALA A 227 1.35 8.86 -1.57
C ALA A 227 0.39 10.03 -1.86
N VAL A 228 -0.79 9.75 -2.44
CA VAL A 228 -1.80 10.77 -2.80
C VAL A 228 -3.06 10.73 -1.93
N ARG A 229 -3.13 9.87 -0.93
CA ARG A 229 -4.33 9.72 -0.09
C ARG A 229 -4.54 10.96 0.79
N GLN A 230 -5.82 11.26 1.10
CA GLN A 230 -6.23 12.21 2.13
C GLN A 230 -5.73 13.66 1.96
N GLY A 231 -5.78 14.20 0.77
CA GLY A 231 -5.51 15.61 0.57
C GLY A 231 -4.59 15.95 -0.59
N LEU A 232 -4.04 14.96 -1.27
CA LEU A 232 -3.08 15.19 -2.34
C LEU A 232 -3.61 14.84 -3.74
N ARG A 233 -4.95 14.72 -3.91
CA ARG A 233 -5.60 14.47 -5.19
C ARG A 233 -6.00 15.76 -5.92
N SER A 234 -6.33 16.80 -5.15
CA SER A 234 -6.78 18.09 -5.67
C SER A 234 -6.45 19.22 -4.68
N GLU A 235 -6.48 20.46 -5.15
CA GLU A 235 -6.33 21.65 -4.30
C GLU A 235 -7.37 21.69 -3.18
N ALA A 236 -8.63 21.39 -3.49
CA ALA A 236 -9.70 21.35 -2.50
C ALA A 236 -9.49 20.26 -1.44
N ASP A 237 -8.90 19.12 -1.81
CA ASP A 237 -8.53 18.08 -0.87
C ASP A 237 -7.37 18.54 0.04
N LEU A 238 -6.39 19.26 -0.50
CA LEU A 238 -5.27 19.81 0.27
C LEU A 238 -5.76 20.87 1.28
N VAL A 239 -6.59 21.81 0.86
CA VAL A 239 -7.22 22.79 1.78
C VAL A 239 -7.93 22.07 2.93
N ARG A 240 -8.74 21.05 2.61
CA ARG A 240 -9.42 20.26 3.65
C ARG A 240 -8.44 19.54 4.59
N ALA A 241 -7.38 18.98 4.05
CA ALA A 241 -6.37 18.27 4.84
C ALA A 241 -5.63 19.21 5.80
N LEU A 242 -5.25 20.39 5.35
CA LEU A 242 -4.61 21.42 6.17
C LEU A 242 -5.58 22.01 7.20
N HIS A 243 -6.86 22.14 6.87
CA HIS A 243 -7.88 22.67 7.79
C HIS A 243 -8.31 21.67 8.87
N ARG A 244 -8.28 20.34 8.58
CA ARG A 244 -8.83 19.29 9.47
C ARG A 244 -7.78 18.31 9.99
N GLY A 245 -6.54 18.41 9.53
CA GLY A 245 -5.44 17.54 9.92
C GLY A 245 -4.78 17.94 11.25
N PRO A 246 -3.72 17.24 11.63
CA PRO A 246 -2.86 17.67 12.73
C PRO A 246 -2.31 19.08 12.46
N GLY A 247 -2.34 19.95 13.46
CA GLY A 247 -1.97 21.36 13.27
C GLY A 247 -2.97 22.18 12.46
N ALA A 248 -4.28 21.84 12.55
CA ALA A 248 -5.37 22.43 11.78
C ALA A 248 -5.29 23.97 11.67
N LEU A 249 -5.30 24.45 10.44
CA LEU A 249 -5.24 25.88 10.11
C LEU A 249 -6.65 26.46 9.94
N PRO A 250 -6.86 27.77 10.15
CA PRO A 250 -8.04 28.45 9.65
C PRO A 250 -8.24 28.19 8.16
N VAL A 251 -9.49 28.11 7.70
CA VAL A 251 -9.79 27.70 6.31
C VAL A 251 -9.16 28.64 5.28
N ASP A 252 -9.15 29.94 5.56
CA ASP A 252 -8.55 30.95 4.68
C ASP A 252 -7.02 30.80 4.60
N GLU A 253 -6.37 30.51 5.71
CA GLU A 253 -4.93 30.25 5.75
C GLU A 253 -4.59 28.96 5.01
N ALA A 254 -5.36 27.89 5.20
CA ALA A 254 -5.21 26.65 4.47
C ALA A 254 -5.35 26.86 2.94
N ALA A 255 -6.32 27.69 2.52
CA ALA A 255 -6.51 28.04 1.12
C ALA A 255 -5.34 28.87 0.58
N GLN A 256 -4.85 29.86 1.33
CA GLN A 256 -3.69 30.66 0.93
C GLN A 256 -2.41 29.83 0.80
N ARG A 257 -2.11 28.95 1.77
CA ARG A 257 -0.95 28.04 1.71
C ARG A 257 -1.07 27.09 0.52
N THR A 258 -2.24 26.52 0.29
CA THR A 258 -2.48 25.66 -0.87
C THR A 258 -2.22 26.41 -2.17
N ALA A 259 -2.78 27.62 -2.35
CA ALA A 259 -2.62 28.41 -3.55
C ALA A 259 -1.15 28.80 -3.78
N ALA A 260 -0.41 29.14 -2.71
CA ALA A 260 1.03 29.42 -2.80
C ALA A 260 1.82 28.19 -3.23
N PHE A 261 1.53 27.03 -2.65
CA PHE A 261 2.17 25.77 -3.02
C PHE A 261 1.89 25.38 -4.47
N MET A 262 0.63 25.52 -4.91
CA MET A 262 0.26 25.23 -6.31
C MET A 262 0.91 26.19 -7.31
N ARG A 263 1.11 27.47 -6.96
CA ARG A 263 1.92 28.40 -7.79
C ARG A 263 3.36 27.92 -7.89
N LEU A 264 3.97 27.58 -6.75
CA LEU A 264 5.34 27.07 -6.73
C LEU A 264 5.52 25.80 -7.59
N LEU A 265 4.57 24.87 -7.55
CA LEU A 265 4.60 23.67 -8.42
C LEU A 265 4.64 24.09 -9.91
N ARG A 266 3.79 25.04 -10.33
CA ARG A 266 3.77 25.53 -11.72
C ARG A 266 5.07 26.23 -12.09
N ASP A 267 5.59 27.09 -11.22
CA ASP A 267 6.83 27.85 -11.47
C ASP A 267 8.04 26.92 -11.67
N TRP A 268 8.02 25.75 -11.04
CA TRP A 268 9.05 24.71 -11.15
C TRP A 268 8.70 23.57 -12.11
N GLY A 269 7.68 23.74 -12.95
CA GLY A 269 7.31 22.76 -13.98
C GLY A 269 6.82 21.42 -13.41
N VAL A 270 6.26 21.39 -12.18
CA VAL A 270 5.65 20.19 -11.62
C VAL A 270 4.16 20.16 -12.01
N PRO A 271 3.72 19.20 -12.82
CA PRO A 271 2.43 19.27 -13.53
C PRO A 271 1.20 19.27 -12.62
N SER A 272 1.28 18.63 -11.45
CA SER A 272 0.15 18.50 -10.53
C SER A 272 0.57 18.16 -9.12
N LEU A 273 -0.37 18.31 -8.18
CA LEU A 273 -0.19 17.91 -6.79
C LEU A 273 0.08 16.40 -6.66
N SER A 274 -0.63 15.56 -7.39
CA SER A 274 -0.39 14.11 -7.40
C SER A 274 0.98 13.76 -7.97
N HIS A 275 1.44 14.49 -9.00
CA HIS A 275 2.78 14.33 -9.56
C HIS A 275 3.85 14.65 -8.51
N ALA A 276 3.70 15.77 -7.79
CA ALA A 276 4.59 16.14 -6.69
C ALA A 276 4.60 15.05 -5.59
N ALA A 277 3.41 14.53 -5.23
CA ALA A 277 3.26 13.53 -4.17
C ALA A 277 3.97 12.21 -4.50
N TYR A 278 3.85 11.71 -5.74
CA TYR A 278 4.56 10.48 -6.16
C TYR A 278 6.06 10.69 -6.22
N ARG A 279 6.55 11.81 -6.78
CA ARG A 279 7.99 12.14 -6.79
C ARG A 279 8.55 12.22 -5.38
N TYR A 280 7.86 12.91 -4.47
CA TYR A 280 8.25 13.03 -3.07
C TYR A 280 8.43 11.67 -2.41
N CYS A 281 7.42 10.81 -2.51
CA CYS A 281 7.47 9.47 -1.89
C CYS A 281 8.50 8.56 -2.55
N ARG A 282 8.68 8.65 -3.88
CA ARG A 282 9.63 7.79 -4.60
C ARG A 282 11.08 8.09 -4.22
N HIS A 283 11.40 9.35 -3.96
CA HIS A 283 12.74 9.80 -3.62
C HIS A 283 12.99 9.91 -2.11
N GLU A 284 12.04 9.45 -1.28
CA GLU A 284 12.29 9.31 0.15
C GLU A 284 13.25 8.15 0.41
N ARG A 285 14.35 8.46 1.11
CA ARG A 285 15.37 7.44 1.43
C ARG A 285 14.79 6.35 2.32
N GLY A 286 14.95 5.10 1.91
CA GLY A 286 14.46 3.93 2.64
C GLY A 286 13.09 3.44 2.20
N ILE A 287 12.45 4.06 1.19
CA ILE A 287 11.29 3.48 0.49
C ILE A 287 11.79 2.80 -0.78
N ASP A 288 11.60 1.49 -0.89
CA ASP A 288 12.02 0.71 -2.06
C ASP A 288 11.00 0.79 -3.18
N VAL A 289 9.72 0.61 -2.85
CA VAL A 289 8.62 0.52 -3.80
C VAL A 289 7.48 1.42 -3.36
N ILE A 290 6.93 2.22 -4.27
CA ILE A 290 5.70 3.00 -4.01
C ILE A 290 4.48 2.37 -4.67
N LEU A 291 3.35 2.37 -3.97
CA LEU A 291 2.08 1.90 -4.51
C LEU A 291 1.36 3.03 -5.25
N VAL A 292 1.02 2.79 -6.51
CA VAL A 292 0.08 3.60 -7.28
C VAL A 292 -1.26 2.86 -7.38
N GLY A 293 -2.37 3.58 -7.16
CA GLY A 293 -3.70 3.01 -7.22
C GLY A 293 -4.64 3.87 -8.06
N THR A 294 -5.14 3.32 -9.16
CA THR A 294 -6.09 4.00 -10.05
C THR A 294 -6.95 2.99 -10.79
N GLY A 295 -8.08 3.46 -11.35
CA GLY A 295 -8.88 2.72 -12.32
C GLY A 295 -8.86 3.37 -13.70
N ASN A 296 -8.09 4.45 -13.88
CA ASN A 296 -8.01 5.20 -15.12
C ASN A 296 -6.63 5.00 -15.78
N PRO A 297 -6.56 4.52 -17.02
CA PRO A 297 -5.29 4.29 -17.73
C PRO A 297 -4.42 5.53 -17.87
N THR A 298 -5.02 6.70 -18.16
CA THR A 298 -4.28 7.97 -18.25
C THR A 298 -3.66 8.35 -16.91
N HIS A 299 -4.41 8.19 -15.81
CA HIS A 299 -3.84 8.43 -14.47
C HIS A 299 -2.74 7.42 -14.14
N LEU A 300 -2.85 6.17 -14.59
CA LEU A 300 -1.78 5.18 -14.42
C LEU A 300 -0.48 5.66 -15.07
N GLU A 301 -0.55 6.07 -16.34
CA GLU A 301 0.61 6.57 -17.09
C GLU A 301 1.21 7.82 -16.44
N GLN A 302 0.37 8.77 -16.05
CA GLN A 302 0.80 9.98 -15.33
C GLN A 302 1.47 9.67 -14.00
N ASN A 303 0.93 8.74 -13.22
CA ASN A 303 1.48 8.34 -11.92
C ASN A 303 2.82 7.62 -12.08
N VAL A 304 2.95 6.75 -13.09
CA VAL A 304 4.22 6.08 -13.42
C VAL A 304 5.25 7.11 -13.88
N ALA A 305 4.88 8.02 -14.78
CA ALA A 305 5.76 9.10 -15.23
C ALA A 305 6.23 9.98 -14.06
N ALA A 306 5.32 10.31 -13.14
CA ALA A 306 5.65 11.07 -11.94
C ALA A 306 6.66 10.31 -11.05
N ALA A 307 6.43 9.02 -10.81
CA ALA A 307 7.32 8.20 -10.01
C ALA A 307 8.72 8.01 -10.61
N LEU A 308 8.81 8.04 -11.94
CA LEU A 308 10.09 7.90 -12.68
C LEU A 308 10.77 9.25 -12.95
N ALA A 309 10.10 10.37 -12.70
CA ALA A 309 10.73 11.68 -12.77
C ALA A 309 11.77 11.84 -11.64
N GLY A 310 12.79 12.65 -11.89
CA GLY A 310 13.82 12.95 -10.88
C GLY A 310 13.26 13.59 -9.60
N PRO A 311 14.06 13.75 -8.55
CA PRO A 311 13.59 14.32 -7.27
C PRO A 311 12.99 15.72 -7.46
N LEU A 312 12.07 16.10 -6.57
CA LEU A 312 11.50 17.45 -6.57
C LEU A 312 12.59 18.50 -6.44
N PRO A 313 12.45 19.66 -7.10
CA PRO A 313 13.35 20.79 -6.90
C PRO A 313 13.42 21.22 -5.42
N GLU A 314 14.59 21.62 -4.99
CA GLU A 314 14.84 22.00 -3.57
C GLU A 314 13.85 23.04 -3.01
N PRO A 315 13.44 24.12 -3.74
CA PRO A 315 12.43 25.03 -3.25
C PRO A 315 11.06 24.37 -3.02
N VAL A 316 10.69 23.39 -3.86
CA VAL A 316 9.45 22.61 -3.69
C VAL A 316 9.56 21.68 -2.48
N LEU A 317 10.71 21.02 -2.28
CA LEU A 317 10.96 20.20 -1.08
C LEU A 317 10.84 21.00 0.21
N ARG A 318 11.46 22.19 0.27
CA ARG A 318 11.32 23.09 1.44
C ARG A 318 9.88 23.52 1.67
N ALA A 319 9.12 23.79 0.60
CA ALA A 319 7.70 24.13 0.74
C ALA A 319 6.87 22.95 1.24
N VAL A 320 7.18 21.70 0.84
CA VAL A 320 6.54 20.50 1.41
C VAL A 320 6.81 20.38 2.90
N GLU A 321 8.06 20.61 3.34
CA GLU A 321 8.41 20.58 4.77
C GLU A 321 7.67 21.66 5.59
N ALA A 322 7.29 22.75 4.96
CA ALA A 322 6.53 23.86 5.57
C ALA A 322 4.99 23.69 5.48
N LEU A 323 4.47 22.67 4.82
CA LEU A 323 3.02 22.47 4.69
C LEU A 323 2.36 22.08 6.02
N THR A 324 3.05 21.29 6.85
CA THR A 324 2.54 20.74 8.13
C THR A 324 3.57 20.87 9.23
#